data_58b6ce3ed6afdecc5e673356c05b7d39
#
_entry.id   58b6ce3ed6afdecc5e673356c05b7d39
#
_cell.length_a   1.000
_cell.length_b   1.000
_cell.length_c   1.000
_cell.angle_alpha   90.00
_cell.angle_beta   90.00
_cell.angle_gamma   90.00
#
_symmetry.space_group_name_H-M   'P 1'
#
loop_
_entity.id
_entity.type
_entity.pdbx_description
1 polymer ?
#
loop_
_entity_poly.entity_id
_entity_poly.type
_entity_poly.pdbx_seq_one_letter_code
_entity_poly.pdbx_strand_id
1 'polypeptide(L)'
;EFIKYLEYKKVDTATIKKYTEEFTQIYSSVFQKDILFIRLNFTDNKDEKIKLLEDYLSKSFDKEAFEKYFELARNKEELKKYLINLVFQQTQEKYINYLIEIDKTYETQEKLESLFDKTYYFKYLEKNNQLIPIKHRNQYITYLYNAKKYDKLLEYKEFLNLDMLKFLGNNGYKVEVVEIIRKNYPLEIEYADLEKIEYFYFNEKHIFDEDLVKELLREKQLSPVETYYLSRYYGNLGEKEKALELEYALKGNYNLKFIED
;
A
#
# COMPACT_ATOMS: atom_id res chain seq x y z
N GLU A 1 27.24 30.52 -0.70
CA GLU A 1 28.63 30.91 -0.35
C GLU A 1 28.95 32.37 -0.68
N PHE A 2 28.63 32.87 -1.89
CA PHE A 2 28.90 34.26 -2.27
C PHE A 2 28.22 35.29 -1.35
N ILE A 3 26.96 35.09 -0.99
CA ILE A 3 26.26 35.99 -0.05
C ILE A 3 26.91 35.95 1.34
N LYS A 4 27.25 34.80 1.87
CA LYS A 4 27.97 34.66 3.14
C LYS A 4 29.34 35.40 3.09
N TYR A 5 30.00 35.36 1.94
CA TYR A 5 31.22 36.13 1.74
C TYR A 5 30.97 37.63 1.79
N LEU A 6 29.90 38.14 1.14
CA LEU A 6 29.54 39.57 1.18
C LEU A 6 29.16 40.00 2.61
N GLU A 7 28.42 39.20 3.35
CA GLU A 7 28.10 39.42 4.77
C GLU A 7 29.38 39.47 5.62
N TYR A 8 30.30 38.53 5.42
CA TYR A 8 31.60 38.52 6.08
C TYR A 8 32.42 39.78 5.78
N LYS A 9 32.34 40.27 4.54
CA LYS A 9 32.98 41.53 4.12
C LYS A 9 32.24 42.78 4.58
N LYS A 10 31.16 42.65 5.35
CA LYS A 10 30.35 43.77 5.87
C LYS A 10 29.81 44.67 4.77
N VAL A 11 29.48 44.11 3.61
CA VAL A 11 28.77 44.83 2.55
C VAL A 11 27.38 45.16 3.06
N ASP A 12 26.88 46.34 2.75
CA ASP A 12 25.58 46.80 3.20
C ASP A 12 24.43 45.97 2.60
N THR A 13 23.33 45.84 3.33
CA THR A 13 22.20 45.01 2.99
C THR A 13 21.55 45.42 1.65
N ALA A 14 21.52 46.71 1.31
CA ALA A 14 20.94 47.19 0.06
C ALA A 14 21.76 46.71 -1.15
N THR A 15 23.09 46.76 -1.05
CA THR A 15 24.01 46.25 -2.06
C THR A 15 23.89 44.73 -2.20
N ILE A 16 23.79 44.00 -1.08
CA ILE A 16 23.59 42.55 -1.13
C ILE A 16 22.25 42.21 -1.80
N LYS A 17 21.18 42.94 -1.47
CA LYS A 17 19.86 42.77 -2.09
C LYS A 17 19.92 42.96 -3.60
N LYS A 18 20.58 44.03 -4.06
CA LYS A 18 20.78 44.33 -5.48
C LYS A 18 21.49 43.16 -6.21
N TYR A 19 22.61 42.69 -5.68
CA TYR A 19 23.34 41.56 -6.27
C TYR A 19 22.48 40.27 -6.26
N THR A 20 21.64 40.07 -5.25
CA THR A 20 20.72 38.95 -5.19
C THR A 20 19.67 39.03 -6.30
N GLU A 21 19.12 40.22 -6.54
CA GLU A 21 18.15 40.44 -7.62
C GLU A 21 18.79 40.21 -9.00
N GLU A 22 19.99 40.71 -9.25
CA GLU A 22 20.74 40.49 -10.49
C GLU A 22 21.07 39.00 -10.68
N PHE A 23 21.52 38.31 -9.63
CA PHE A 23 21.77 36.88 -9.64
C PHE A 23 20.48 36.07 -9.93
N THR A 24 19.36 36.50 -9.34
CA THR A 24 18.04 35.88 -9.56
C THR A 24 17.62 35.98 -11.03
N GLN A 25 17.82 37.12 -11.66
CA GLN A 25 17.48 37.31 -13.08
C GLN A 25 18.28 36.38 -13.99
N ILE A 26 19.57 36.18 -13.70
CA ILE A 26 20.47 35.40 -14.54
C ILE A 26 20.32 33.89 -14.32
N TYR A 27 20.12 33.48 -13.08
CA TYR A 27 20.22 32.06 -12.68
C TYR A 27 18.91 31.44 -12.15
N SER A 28 17.78 32.11 -12.35
CA SER A 28 16.46 31.67 -11.81
C SER A 28 16.04 30.24 -12.20
N SER A 29 16.51 29.76 -13.33
CA SER A 29 16.18 28.41 -13.80
C SER A 29 17.02 27.28 -13.15
N VAL A 30 18.21 27.62 -12.63
CA VAL A 30 19.19 26.62 -12.15
C VAL A 30 19.23 26.56 -10.63
N PHE A 31 19.15 27.72 -9.95
CA PHE A 31 19.33 27.82 -8.50
C PHE A 31 18.08 28.29 -7.77
N GLN A 32 16.91 27.80 -8.17
CA GLN A 32 15.62 28.27 -7.63
C GLN A 32 15.53 28.17 -6.09
N LYS A 33 16.00 27.07 -5.49
CA LYS A 33 16.01 26.89 -4.05
C LYS A 33 16.93 27.89 -3.34
N ASP A 34 18.16 28.00 -3.79
CA ASP A 34 19.14 28.93 -3.18
C ASP A 34 18.67 30.39 -3.26
N ILE A 35 18.11 30.77 -4.38
CA ILE A 35 17.50 32.09 -4.60
C ILE A 35 16.33 32.32 -3.64
N LEU A 36 15.45 31.34 -3.46
CA LEU A 36 14.35 31.43 -2.50
C LEU A 36 14.89 31.76 -1.10
N PHE A 37 15.82 30.95 -0.59
CA PHE A 37 16.34 31.13 0.77
C PHE A 37 17.12 32.44 0.94
N ILE A 38 17.82 32.86 -0.06
CA ILE A 38 18.46 34.20 -0.06
C ILE A 38 17.39 35.28 0.05
N ARG A 39 16.34 35.25 -0.77
CA ARG A 39 15.26 36.24 -0.73
C ARG A 39 14.52 36.23 0.61
N LEU A 40 14.27 35.06 1.19
CA LEU A 40 13.66 34.94 2.51
C LEU A 40 14.48 35.61 3.61
N ASN A 41 15.80 35.55 3.53
CA ASN A 41 16.69 36.19 4.50
C ASN A 41 16.68 37.74 4.39
N PHE A 42 16.46 38.30 3.20
CA PHE A 42 16.42 39.73 2.95
C PHE A 42 15.01 40.33 2.95
N THR A 43 13.99 39.52 3.18
CA THR A 43 12.60 39.96 3.28
C THR A 43 12.20 40.02 4.75
N ASP A 44 11.91 41.18 5.28
CA ASP A 44 11.45 41.33 6.67
C ASP A 44 9.95 41.11 6.82
N ASN A 45 9.19 41.37 5.76
CA ASN A 45 7.74 41.22 5.74
C ASN A 45 7.34 39.73 5.71
N LYS A 46 6.57 39.31 6.73
CA LYS A 46 6.12 37.95 6.88
C LYS A 46 5.21 37.48 5.73
N ASP A 47 4.30 38.31 5.28
CA ASP A 47 3.34 37.98 4.23
C ASP A 47 4.05 37.85 2.87
N GLU A 48 5.07 38.66 2.64
CA GLU A 48 5.94 38.53 1.45
C GLU A 48 6.75 37.21 1.49
N LYS A 49 7.29 36.83 2.65
CA LYS A 49 7.95 35.52 2.83
C LYS A 49 7.03 34.37 2.50
N ILE A 50 5.80 34.39 3.02
CA ILE A 50 4.78 33.37 2.75
C ILE A 50 4.53 33.29 1.22
N LYS A 51 4.32 34.42 0.56
CA LYS A 51 4.08 34.46 -0.89
C LYS A 51 5.25 33.90 -1.71
N LEU A 52 6.49 34.20 -1.34
CA LEU A 52 7.68 33.64 -1.99
C LEU A 52 7.74 32.13 -1.87
N LEU A 53 7.39 31.59 -0.70
CA LEU A 53 7.35 30.15 -0.46
C LEU A 53 6.22 29.49 -1.24
N GLU A 54 5.04 30.11 -1.30
CA GLU A 54 3.90 29.63 -2.09
C GLU A 54 4.24 29.56 -3.58
N ASP A 55 4.82 30.61 -4.13
CA ASP A 55 5.26 30.65 -5.53
C ASP A 55 6.28 29.55 -5.85
N TYR A 56 7.20 29.28 -4.94
CA TYR A 56 8.18 28.22 -5.11
C TYR A 56 7.56 26.83 -4.98
N LEU A 57 6.80 26.59 -3.93
CA LEU A 57 6.16 25.29 -3.64
C LEU A 57 5.10 24.93 -4.70
N SER A 58 4.51 25.93 -5.37
CA SER A 58 3.60 25.68 -6.48
C SER A 58 4.26 25.03 -7.69
N LYS A 59 5.57 25.23 -7.85
CA LYS A 59 6.37 24.74 -9.00
C LYS A 59 7.19 23.51 -8.66
N SER A 60 7.71 23.44 -7.44
CA SER A 60 8.60 22.36 -6.99
C SER A 60 8.44 22.09 -5.51
N PHE A 61 8.27 20.82 -5.13
CA PHE A 61 8.29 20.44 -3.73
C PHE A 61 9.71 20.41 -3.19
N ASP A 62 9.93 21.13 -2.09
CA ASP A 62 11.13 21.09 -1.27
C ASP A 62 10.74 21.01 0.21
N LYS A 63 11.29 20.04 0.94
CA LYS A 63 10.94 19.79 2.34
C LYS A 63 11.29 21.00 3.23
N GLU A 64 12.46 21.58 3.06
CA GLU A 64 12.94 22.70 3.87
C GLU A 64 12.12 23.97 3.63
N ALA A 65 11.78 24.25 2.36
CA ALA A 65 10.88 25.35 2.02
C ALA A 65 9.49 25.14 2.61
N PHE A 66 9.00 23.90 2.59
CA PHE A 66 7.71 23.55 3.17
C PHE A 66 7.70 23.73 4.70
N GLU A 67 8.71 23.23 5.39
CA GLU A 67 8.86 23.40 6.83
C GLU A 67 8.91 24.88 7.21
N LYS A 68 9.63 25.69 6.42
CA LYS A 68 9.70 27.15 6.61
C LYS A 68 8.36 27.85 6.37
N TYR A 69 7.62 27.42 5.35
CA TYR A 69 6.25 27.88 5.10
C TYR A 69 5.33 27.53 6.29
N PHE A 70 5.42 26.31 6.81
CA PHE A 70 4.63 25.86 7.95
C PHE A 70 4.91 26.67 9.22
N GLU A 71 6.18 27.02 9.49
CA GLU A 71 6.56 27.87 10.62
C GLU A 71 6.00 29.29 10.50
N LEU A 72 5.97 29.84 9.28
CA LEU A 72 5.55 31.21 9.03
C LEU A 72 4.02 31.36 8.92
N ALA A 73 3.31 30.35 8.46
CA ALA A 73 1.86 30.41 8.32
C ALA A 73 1.18 30.62 9.66
N ARG A 74 0.41 31.71 9.78
CA ARG A 74 -0.27 32.12 11.01
C ARG A 74 -1.41 31.18 11.38
N ASN A 75 -2.04 30.56 10.38
CA ASN A 75 -3.22 29.72 10.53
C ASN A 75 -2.99 28.40 9.80
N LYS A 76 -3.10 27.30 10.54
CA LYS A 76 -3.03 25.95 9.97
C LYS A 76 -4.11 25.68 8.93
N GLU A 77 -5.26 26.37 9.04
CA GLU A 77 -6.34 26.25 8.06
C GLU A 77 -5.99 26.83 6.69
N GLU A 78 -5.20 27.91 6.62
CA GLU A 78 -4.72 28.45 5.35
C GLU A 78 -3.75 27.49 4.67
N LEU A 79 -2.81 26.95 5.46
CA LEU A 79 -1.89 25.92 4.96
C LEU A 79 -2.64 24.71 4.44
N LYS A 80 -3.64 24.26 5.16
CA LYS A 80 -4.48 23.13 4.79
C LYS A 80 -5.20 23.39 3.45
N LYS A 81 -5.86 24.52 3.30
CA LYS A 81 -6.53 24.91 2.04
C LYS A 81 -5.55 24.94 0.88
N TYR A 82 -4.36 25.49 1.12
CA TYR A 82 -3.30 25.55 0.12
C TYR A 82 -2.86 24.14 -0.30
N LEU A 83 -2.56 23.25 0.66
CA LEU A 83 -2.16 21.88 0.38
C LEU A 83 -3.26 21.06 -0.30
N ILE A 84 -4.50 21.23 0.13
CA ILE A 84 -5.65 20.60 -0.51
C ILE A 84 -5.71 21.02 -1.99
N ASN A 85 -5.59 22.30 -2.28
CA ASN A 85 -5.60 22.78 -3.67
C ASN A 85 -4.43 22.25 -4.48
N LEU A 86 -3.20 22.22 -3.92
CA LEU A 86 -2.03 21.65 -4.58
C LEU A 86 -2.19 20.16 -4.89
N VAL A 87 -2.68 19.38 -3.94
CA VAL A 87 -2.91 17.94 -4.11
C VAL A 87 -3.84 17.69 -5.29
N PHE A 88 -4.93 18.48 -5.41
CA PHE A 88 -5.92 18.29 -6.45
C PHE A 88 -5.51 18.88 -7.82
N GLN A 89 -4.66 19.89 -7.82
CA GLN A 89 -4.17 20.48 -9.08
C GLN A 89 -3.01 19.71 -9.69
N GLN A 90 -2.13 19.13 -8.87
CA GLN A 90 -0.85 18.58 -9.35
C GLN A 90 -0.65 17.09 -9.07
N THR A 91 -1.54 16.43 -8.29
CA THR A 91 -1.44 15.01 -7.91
C THR A 91 -0.05 14.56 -7.43
N GLN A 92 0.71 15.45 -6.80
CA GLN A 92 2.06 15.14 -6.35
C GLN A 92 2.03 14.35 -5.04
N GLU A 93 2.57 13.14 -5.07
CA GLU A 93 2.64 12.21 -3.94
C GLU A 93 3.15 12.86 -2.65
N LYS A 94 4.16 13.71 -2.76
CA LYS A 94 4.79 14.38 -1.63
C LYS A 94 3.82 15.28 -0.86
N TYR A 95 3.00 16.04 -1.56
CA TYR A 95 1.98 16.89 -0.94
C TYR A 95 0.85 16.08 -0.31
N ILE A 96 0.44 14.99 -0.96
CA ILE A 96 -0.58 14.09 -0.39
C ILE A 96 -0.11 13.49 0.93
N ASN A 97 1.12 13.00 0.99
CA ASN A 97 1.68 12.45 2.21
C ASN A 97 1.75 13.50 3.34
N TYR A 98 2.14 14.74 3.04
CA TYR A 98 2.11 15.82 4.05
C TYR A 98 0.70 16.17 4.48
N LEU A 99 -0.26 16.22 3.58
CA LEU A 99 -1.66 16.45 3.92
C LEU A 99 -2.18 15.38 4.89
N ILE A 100 -1.87 14.11 4.62
CA ILE A 100 -2.20 12.99 5.50
C ILE A 100 -1.57 13.16 6.89
N GLU A 101 -0.38 13.76 6.98
CA GLU A 101 0.30 13.99 8.26
C GLU A 101 -0.34 15.05 9.13
N ILE A 102 -0.83 16.14 8.54
CA ILE A 102 -1.25 17.33 9.27
C ILE A 102 -2.75 17.47 9.44
N ASP A 103 -3.56 16.81 8.62
CA ASP A 103 -4.99 17.01 8.59
C ASP A 103 -5.80 15.75 8.92
N LYS A 104 -6.86 15.93 9.70
CA LYS A 104 -7.78 14.86 10.13
C LYS A 104 -9.23 15.15 9.79
N THR A 105 -9.49 16.11 8.89
CA THR A 105 -10.85 16.55 8.64
C THR A 105 -11.57 15.68 7.61
N TYR A 106 -12.90 15.73 7.69
CA TYR A 106 -13.79 15.05 6.75
C TYR A 106 -13.59 15.54 5.30
N GLU A 107 -13.32 16.83 5.12
CA GLU A 107 -13.08 17.39 3.78
C GLU A 107 -11.89 16.76 3.09
N THR A 108 -10.77 16.58 3.80
CA THR A 108 -9.60 15.88 3.25
C THR A 108 -9.89 14.41 2.97
N GLN A 109 -10.61 13.74 3.85
CA GLN A 109 -11.05 12.37 3.64
C GLN A 109 -11.87 12.23 2.36
N GLU A 110 -12.88 13.08 2.16
CA GLU A 110 -13.77 13.06 1.02
C GLU A 110 -13.01 13.32 -0.30
N LYS A 111 -12.09 14.25 -0.29
CA LYS A 111 -11.23 14.53 -1.44
C LYS A 111 -10.26 13.39 -1.77
N LEU A 112 -9.62 12.79 -0.76
CA LEU A 112 -8.77 11.60 -0.96
C LEU A 112 -9.60 10.41 -1.47
N GLU A 113 -10.84 10.25 -0.98
CA GLU A 113 -11.77 9.25 -1.49
C GLU A 113 -12.13 9.47 -2.95
N SER A 114 -12.19 10.71 -3.43
CA SER A 114 -12.51 11.04 -4.82
C SER A 114 -11.39 10.71 -5.81
N LEU A 115 -10.14 10.54 -5.34
CA LEU A 115 -9.02 10.17 -6.20
C LEU A 115 -9.21 8.80 -6.83
N PHE A 116 -8.74 8.62 -8.07
CA PHE A 116 -8.77 7.33 -8.75
C PHE A 116 -7.96 6.27 -7.99
N ASP A 117 -6.73 6.61 -7.60
CA ASP A 117 -5.89 5.78 -6.73
C ASP A 117 -6.28 5.95 -5.26
N LYS A 118 -6.84 4.90 -4.67
CA LYS A 118 -7.28 4.87 -3.27
C LYS A 118 -6.15 4.64 -2.26
N THR A 119 -4.92 4.44 -2.69
CA THR A 119 -3.76 4.19 -1.82
C THR A 119 -3.62 5.26 -0.74
N TYR A 120 -3.74 6.52 -1.12
CA TYR A 120 -3.64 7.64 -0.17
C TYR A 120 -4.84 7.75 0.77
N TYR A 121 -6.03 7.45 0.27
CA TYR A 121 -7.23 7.38 1.08
C TYR A 121 -7.11 6.31 2.17
N PHE A 122 -6.63 5.12 1.83
CA PHE A 122 -6.41 4.05 2.80
C PHE A 122 -5.30 4.38 3.80
N LYS A 123 -4.19 4.98 3.38
CA LYS A 123 -3.15 5.48 4.28
C LYS A 123 -3.72 6.49 5.28
N TYR A 124 -4.59 7.38 4.83
CA TYR A 124 -5.25 8.36 5.68
C TYR A 124 -6.18 7.72 6.72
N LEU A 125 -7.02 6.77 6.29
CA LEU A 125 -7.91 6.04 7.21
C LEU A 125 -7.13 5.26 8.26
N GLU A 126 -6.10 4.52 7.85
CA GLU A 126 -5.24 3.77 8.77
C GLU A 126 -4.56 4.68 9.80
N LYS A 127 -4.00 5.80 9.35
CA LYS A 127 -3.31 6.74 10.24
C LYS A 127 -4.24 7.36 11.27
N ASN A 128 -5.48 7.60 10.90
CA ASN A 128 -6.48 8.19 11.78
C ASN A 128 -7.33 7.15 12.53
N ASN A 129 -6.96 5.86 12.46
CA ASN A 129 -7.69 4.74 13.06
C ASN A 129 -9.18 4.72 12.68
N GLN A 130 -9.48 5.07 11.43
CA GLN A 130 -10.83 5.07 10.90
C GLN A 130 -11.17 3.74 10.24
N LEU A 131 -12.44 3.35 10.33
CA LEU A 131 -12.94 2.12 9.71
C LEU A 131 -12.93 2.24 8.18
N ILE A 132 -12.59 1.15 7.53
CA ILE A 132 -12.67 1.05 6.08
C ILE A 132 -14.14 0.90 5.66
N PRO A 133 -14.69 1.79 4.83
CA PRO A 133 -16.05 1.66 4.34
C PRO A 133 -16.24 0.36 3.55
N ILE A 134 -17.38 -0.31 3.76
CA ILE A 134 -17.71 -1.60 3.12
C ILE A 134 -17.57 -1.52 1.59
N LYS A 135 -17.99 -0.40 0.98
CA LYS A 135 -17.89 -0.17 -0.47
C LYS A 135 -16.45 -0.20 -1.01
N HIS A 136 -15.44 0.02 -0.16
CA HIS A 136 -14.03 0.03 -0.53
C HIS A 136 -13.26 -1.21 -0.06
N ARG A 137 -13.93 -2.20 0.54
CA ARG A 137 -13.27 -3.38 1.12
C ARG A 137 -12.35 -4.09 0.14
N ASN A 138 -12.82 -4.41 -1.04
CA ASN A 138 -12.03 -5.13 -2.04
C ASN A 138 -10.81 -4.33 -2.51
N GLN A 139 -10.96 -3.02 -2.69
CA GLN A 139 -9.85 -2.13 -3.03
C GLN A 139 -8.84 -2.05 -1.90
N TYR A 140 -9.30 -2.05 -0.64
CA TYR A 140 -8.43 -2.05 0.54
C TYR A 140 -7.66 -3.36 0.67
N ILE A 141 -8.29 -4.51 0.44
CA ILE A 141 -7.62 -5.82 0.41
C ILE A 141 -6.51 -5.81 -0.65
N THR A 142 -6.79 -5.32 -1.86
CA THR A 142 -5.78 -5.16 -2.91
C THR A 142 -4.65 -4.22 -2.49
N TYR A 143 -4.96 -3.12 -1.83
CA TYR A 143 -3.96 -2.20 -1.27
C TYR A 143 -3.08 -2.88 -0.22
N LEU A 144 -3.65 -3.63 0.73
CA LEU A 144 -2.90 -4.38 1.75
C LEU A 144 -1.97 -5.42 1.12
N TYR A 145 -2.46 -6.14 0.12
CA TYR A 145 -1.69 -7.12 -0.64
C TYR A 145 -0.49 -6.46 -1.33
N ASN A 146 -0.71 -5.39 -2.09
CA ASN A 146 0.34 -4.66 -2.80
C ASN A 146 1.35 -4.00 -1.83
N ALA A 147 0.88 -3.52 -0.68
CA ALA A 147 1.70 -2.91 0.36
C ALA A 147 2.40 -3.93 1.27
N LYS A 148 2.19 -5.25 1.04
CA LYS A 148 2.76 -6.36 1.84
C LYS A 148 2.40 -6.29 3.32
N LYS A 149 1.22 -5.80 3.65
CA LYS A 149 0.70 -5.70 5.03
C LYS A 149 -0.04 -6.97 5.42
N TYR A 150 0.68 -8.07 5.53
CA TYR A 150 0.13 -9.43 5.63
C TYR A 150 -0.72 -9.65 6.88
N ASP A 151 -0.29 -9.17 8.05
CA ASP A 151 -1.05 -9.32 9.29
C ASP A 151 -2.44 -8.70 9.17
N LYS A 152 -2.52 -7.48 8.60
CA LYS A 152 -3.80 -6.82 8.34
C LYS A 152 -4.61 -7.51 7.24
N LEU A 153 -3.93 -8.08 6.25
CA LEU A 153 -4.60 -8.81 5.17
C LEU A 153 -5.33 -10.04 5.72
N LEU A 154 -4.76 -10.72 6.71
CA LEU A 154 -5.39 -11.86 7.39
C LEU A 154 -6.67 -11.50 8.17
N GLU A 155 -6.83 -10.24 8.59
CA GLU A 155 -8.10 -9.78 9.20
C GLU A 155 -9.27 -9.88 8.21
N TYR A 156 -8.99 -9.91 6.91
CA TYR A 156 -9.95 -10.02 5.80
C TYR A 156 -10.01 -11.42 5.17
N LYS A 157 -9.61 -12.44 5.91
CA LYS A 157 -9.45 -13.84 5.43
C LYS A 157 -10.62 -14.39 4.63
N GLU A 158 -11.86 -14.01 4.97
CA GLU A 158 -13.08 -14.46 4.30
C GLU A 158 -13.26 -13.87 2.87
N PHE A 159 -12.46 -12.88 2.51
CA PHE A 159 -12.53 -12.17 1.24
C PHE A 159 -11.28 -12.36 0.37
N LEU A 160 -10.33 -13.19 0.82
CA LEU A 160 -9.10 -13.44 0.09
C LEU A 160 -9.35 -14.46 -1.02
N ASN A 161 -8.82 -14.18 -2.20
CA ASN A 161 -8.78 -15.14 -3.29
C ASN A 161 -7.58 -16.10 -3.15
N LEU A 162 -7.60 -17.18 -3.93
CA LEU A 162 -6.57 -18.22 -3.86
C LEU A 162 -5.15 -17.70 -4.16
N ASP A 163 -5.00 -16.73 -5.07
CA ASP A 163 -3.69 -16.16 -5.39
C ASP A 163 -3.12 -15.37 -4.20
N MET A 164 -3.98 -14.63 -3.48
CA MET A 164 -3.59 -13.93 -2.25
C MET A 164 -3.24 -14.92 -1.13
N LEU A 165 -4.00 -16.00 -0.99
CA LEU A 165 -3.71 -17.06 -0.02
C LEU A 165 -2.38 -17.74 -0.35
N LYS A 166 -2.14 -18.11 -1.60
CA LYS A 166 -0.87 -18.68 -2.05
C LYS A 166 0.29 -17.75 -1.73
N PHE A 167 0.12 -16.47 -1.99
CA PHE A 167 1.14 -15.47 -1.70
C PHE A 167 1.43 -15.35 -0.19
N LEU A 168 0.38 -15.35 0.66
CA LEU A 168 0.54 -15.38 2.12
C LEU A 168 1.29 -16.64 2.58
N GLY A 169 0.92 -17.81 2.08
CA GLY A 169 1.59 -19.07 2.40
C GLY A 169 3.09 -19.03 2.07
N ASN A 170 3.46 -18.44 0.92
CA ASN A 170 4.85 -18.25 0.50
C ASN A 170 5.63 -17.24 1.39
N ASN A 171 4.93 -16.39 2.12
CA ASN A 171 5.52 -15.38 2.99
C ASN A 171 5.42 -15.73 4.49
N GLY A 172 5.27 -17.00 4.82
CA GLY A 172 5.38 -17.49 6.19
C GLY A 172 4.05 -17.74 6.92
N TYR A 173 2.91 -17.45 6.29
CA TYR A 173 1.57 -17.63 6.88
C TYR A 173 0.89 -18.94 6.45
N LYS A 174 1.66 -20.03 6.36
CA LYS A 174 1.20 -21.29 5.80
C LYS A 174 0.10 -21.94 6.67
N VAL A 175 0.24 -21.89 7.98
CA VAL A 175 -0.72 -22.47 8.92
C VAL A 175 -2.07 -21.77 8.82
N GLU A 176 -2.07 -20.42 8.86
CA GLU A 176 -3.27 -19.60 8.76
C GLU A 176 -3.97 -19.80 7.42
N VAL A 177 -3.21 -19.93 6.35
CA VAL A 177 -3.75 -20.17 5.00
C VAL A 177 -4.43 -21.55 4.92
N VAL A 178 -3.81 -22.59 5.46
CA VAL A 178 -4.41 -23.93 5.51
C VAL A 178 -5.73 -23.92 6.28
N GLU A 179 -5.81 -23.24 7.43
CA GLU A 179 -7.05 -23.10 8.20
C GLU A 179 -8.13 -22.35 7.43
N ILE A 180 -7.76 -21.28 6.69
CA ILE A 180 -8.71 -20.53 5.87
C ILE A 180 -9.27 -21.40 4.75
N ILE A 181 -8.41 -22.16 4.08
CA ILE A 181 -8.80 -23.05 2.98
C ILE A 181 -9.74 -24.13 3.50
N ARG A 182 -9.42 -24.77 4.63
CA ARG A 182 -10.26 -25.79 5.24
C ARG A 182 -11.68 -25.30 5.56
N LYS A 183 -11.81 -24.04 6.01
CA LYS A 183 -13.09 -23.45 6.39
C LYS A 183 -13.92 -22.94 5.22
N ASN A 184 -13.28 -22.30 4.25
CA ASN A 184 -13.97 -21.47 3.27
C ASN A 184 -14.15 -22.12 1.90
N TYR A 185 -13.47 -23.25 1.65
CA TYR A 185 -13.55 -23.96 0.36
C TYR A 185 -14.12 -25.39 0.49
N PRO A 186 -15.30 -25.57 1.07
CA PRO A 186 -15.80 -26.92 1.35
C PRO A 186 -16.54 -27.59 0.20
N LEU A 187 -17.10 -26.89 -0.80
CA LEU A 187 -18.12 -27.51 -1.61
C LEU A 187 -18.17 -27.25 -3.13
N GLU A 188 -17.57 -26.17 -3.64
CA GLU A 188 -17.59 -25.86 -5.08
C GLU A 188 -16.23 -25.34 -5.53
N ILE A 189 -15.29 -26.25 -5.77
CA ILE A 189 -13.94 -25.91 -6.24
C ILE A 189 -13.76 -26.51 -7.62
N GLU A 190 -13.27 -25.71 -8.58
CA GLU A 190 -12.79 -26.22 -9.86
C GLU A 190 -11.52 -27.04 -9.67
N TYR A 191 -11.32 -28.07 -10.49
CA TYR A 191 -10.12 -28.92 -10.40
C TYR A 191 -8.81 -28.15 -10.46
N ALA A 192 -8.77 -27.12 -11.32
CA ALA A 192 -7.62 -26.21 -11.43
C ALA A 192 -7.31 -25.45 -10.12
N ASP A 193 -8.32 -25.22 -9.27
CA ASP A 193 -8.14 -24.59 -7.97
C ASP A 193 -7.65 -25.60 -6.92
N LEU A 194 -7.98 -26.87 -7.04
CA LEU A 194 -7.42 -27.94 -6.19
C LEU A 194 -5.90 -28.04 -6.38
N GLU A 195 -5.39 -27.95 -7.60
CA GLU A 195 -3.94 -27.95 -7.86
C GLU A 195 -3.24 -26.75 -7.18
N LYS A 196 -3.85 -25.58 -7.20
CA LYS A 196 -3.32 -24.41 -6.50
C LYS A 196 -3.30 -24.61 -4.98
N ILE A 197 -4.34 -25.23 -4.45
CA ILE A 197 -4.50 -25.48 -3.01
C ILE A 197 -3.58 -26.62 -2.57
N GLU A 198 -3.36 -27.63 -3.39
CA GLU A 198 -2.42 -28.75 -3.15
C GLU A 198 -1.06 -28.24 -2.68
N TYR A 199 -0.61 -27.12 -3.25
CA TYR A 199 0.64 -26.46 -2.86
C TYR A 199 0.77 -26.20 -1.36
N PHE A 200 -0.33 -25.93 -0.66
CA PHE A 200 -0.31 -25.62 0.78
C PHE A 200 -0.22 -26.88 1.66
N TYR A 201 -0.60 -28.02 1.13
CA TYR A 201 -0.54 -29.31 1.85
C TYR A 201 0.78 -30.03 1.62
N PHE A 202 1.51 -29.70 0.54
CA PHE A 202 2.83 -30.26 0.27
C PHE A 202 3.91 -29.33 0.79
N ASN A 203 4.98 -29.90 1.33
CA ASN A 203 6.19 -29.13 1.54
C ASN A 203 6.90 -28.92 0.19
N GLU A 204 7.93 -28.07 0.15
CA GLU A 204 8.71 -27.74 -1.05
C GLU A 204 9.32 -28.98 -1.76
N LYS A 205 9.35 -30.12 -1.10
CA LYS A 205 9.90 -31.40 -1.61
C LYS A 205 8.82 -32.38 -2.00
N HIS A 206 7.54 -32.01 -2.08
CA HIS A 206 6.41 -32.90 -2.30
C HIS A 206 6.34 -34.08 -1.30
N ILE A 207 6.77 -33.86 -0.07
CA ILE A 207 6.66 -34.86 1.01
C ILE A 207 5.35 -34.61 1.75
N PHE A 208 4.51 -35.64 1.83
CA PHE A 208 3.26 -35.59 2.59
C PHE A 208 3.54 -35.51 4.09
N ASP A 209 2.76 -34.69 4.79
CA ASP A 209 2.78 -34.66 6.25
C ASP A 209 2.01 -35.87 6.79
N GLU A 210 2.76 -36.83 7.32
CA GLU A 210 2.15 -38.07 7.84
C GLU A 210 1.20 -37.83 9.02
N ASP A 211 1.41 -36.82 9.83
CA ASP A 211 0.54 -36.53 10.95
C ASP A 211 -0.77 -35.91 10.46
N LEU A 212 -0.72 -35.04 9.47
CA LEU A 212 -1.90 -34.54 8.77
C LEU A 212 -2.66 -35.68 8.10
N VAL A 213 -2.01 -36.62 7.41
CA VAL A 213 -2.65 -37.76 6.81
C VAL A 213 -3.36 -38.60 7.86
N LYS A 214 -2.73 -38.89 9.00
CA LYS A 214 -3.36 -39.65 10.12
C LYS A 214 -4.57 -38.93 10.69
N GLU A 215 -4.53 -37.59 10.76
CA GLU A 215 -5.67 -36.80 11.20
C GLU A 215 -6.81 -36.89 10.19
N LEU A 216 -6.55 -36.67 8.90
CA LEU A 216 -7.56 -36.75 7.85
C LEU A 216 -8.23 -38.14 7.75
N LEU A 217 -7.47 -39.21 7.93
CA LEU A 217 -8.01 -40.57 7.93
C LEU A 217 -8.95 -40.88 9.12
N ARG A 218 -8.97 -40.05 10.15
CA ARG A 218 -9.88 -40.16 11.31
C ARG A 218 -11.15 -39.33 11.12
N GLU A 219 -11.17 -38.41 10.19
CA GLU A 219 -12.34 -37.57 9.95
C GLU A 219 -13.46 -38.36 9.26
N LYS A 220 -14.70 -38.10 9.69
CA LYS A 220 -15.88 -38.76 9.11
C LYS A 220 -16.29 -38.18 7.76
N GLN A 221 -15.90 -36.96 7.50
CA GLN A 221 -16.25 -36.23 6.28
C GLN A 221 -15.09 -35.33 5.89
N LEU A 222 -14.54 -35.57 4.72
CA LEU A 222 -13.43 -34.80 4.16
C LEU A 222 -13.97 -33.70 3.24
N SER A 223 -13.33 -32.57 3.27
CA SER A 223 -13.53 -31.54 2.25
C SER A 223 -12.95 -31.96 0.89
N PRO A 224 -13.31 -31.32 -0.22
CA PRO A 224 -12.73 -31.61 -1.54
C PRO A 224 -11.21 -31.57 -1.54
N VAL A 225 -10.63 -30.56 -0.89
CA VAL A 225 -9.18 -30.36 -0.80
C VAL A 225 -8.51 -31.52 -0.04
N GLU A 226 -9.09 -31.92 1.08
CA GLU A 226 -8.58 -33.04 1.89
C GLU A 226 -8.70 -34.37 1.14
N THR A 227 -9.82 -34.58 0.45
CA THR A 227 -10.01 -35.75 -0.40
C THR A 227 -8.98 -35.81 -1.53
N TYR A 228 -8.74 -34.66 -2.19
CA TYR A 228 -7.72 -34.53 -3.24
C TYR A 228 -6.32 -34.83 -2.70
N TYR A 229 -5.97 -34.24 -1.55
CA TYR A 229 -4.69 -34.47 -0.89
C TYR A 229 -4.45 -35.95 -0.59
N LEU A 230 -5.45 -36.64 -0.02
CA LEU A 230 -5.36 -38.08 0.26
C LEU A 230 -5.26 -38.91 -1.02
N SER A 231 -5.97 -38.54 -2.11
CA SER A 231 -5.85 -39.21 -3.40
C SER A 231 -4.40 -39.14 -3.91
N ARG A 232 -3.79 -37.96 -3.83
CA ARG A 232 -2.39 -37.77 -4.22
C ARG A 232 -1.41 -38.52 -3.33
N TYR A 233 -1.67 -38.55 -2.02
CA TYR A 233 -0.88 -39.34 -1.08
C TYR A 233 -0.87 -40.83 -1.45
N TYR A 234 -2.05 -41.45 -1.66
CA TYR A 234 -2.17 -42.87 -2.05
C TYR A 234 -1.56 -43.09 -3.45
N GLY A 235 -1.73 -42.19 -4.36
CA GLY A 235 -1.06 -42.25 -5.68
C GLY A 235 0.46 -42.33 -5.56
N ASN A 236 1.05 -41.55 -4.67
CA ASN A 236 2.51 -41.58 -4.42
C ASN A 236 2.98 -42.86 -3.72
N LEU A 237 2.14 -43.46 -2.91
CA LEU A 237 2.43 -44.77 -2.32
C LEU A 237 2.24 -45.95 -3.28
N GLY A 238 1.77 -45.66 -4.51
CA GLY A 238 1.45 -46.69 -5.50
C GLY A 238 0.12 -47.44 -5.25
N GLU A 239 -0.68 -47.00 -4.26
CA GLU A 239 -1.99 -47.54 -3.95
C GLU A 239 -3.07 -46.95 -4.89
N LYS A 240 -2.97 -47.31 -6.19
CA LYS A 240 -3.76 -46.72 -7.27
C LYS A 240 -5.28 -46.88 -7.10
N GLU A 241 -5.74 -48.02 -6.56
CA GLU A 241 -7.16 -48.24 -6.36
C GLU A 241 -7.76 -47.24 -5.36
N LYS A 242 -7.11 -47.02 -4.22
CA LYS A 242 -7.56 -46.04 -3.24
C LYS A 242 -7.48 -44.61 -3.77
N ALA A 243 -6.45 -44.29 -4.52
CA ALA A 243 -6.32 -42.96 -5.14
C ALA A 243 -7.51 -42.71 -6.08
N LEU A 244 -7.82 -43.68 -6.96
CA LEU A 244 -8.95 -43.59 -7.90
C LEU A 244 -10.31 -43.54 -7.19
N GLU A 245 -10.53 -44.29 -6.11
CA GLU A 245 -11.76 -44.18 -5.32
C GLU A 245 -11.99 -42.75 -4.80
N LEU A 246 -10.96 -42.12 -4.28
CA LEU A 246 -11.04 -40.75 -3.81
C LEU A 246 -11.29 -39.76 -4.94
N GLU A 247 -10.65 -39.94 -6.10
CA GLU A 247 -10.89 -39.11 -7.29
C GLU A 247 -12.31 -39.25 -7.81
N TYR A 248 -12.86 -40.50 -7.84
CA TYR A 248 -14.26 -40.74 -8.19
C TYR A 248 -15.23 -40.09 -7.18
N ALA A 249 -14.90 -40.16 -5.88
CA ALA A 249 -15.68 -39.46 -4.86
C ALA A 249 -15.68 -37.94 -5.07
N LEU A 250 -14.56 -37.35 -5.46
CA LEU A 250 -14.49 -35.95 -5.85
C LEU A 250 -15.39 -35.64 -7.04
N LYS A 251 -15.34 -36.46 -8.11
CA LYS A 251 -16.17 -36.28 -9.31
C LYS A 251 -17.67 -36.37 -8.99
N GLY A 252 -18.06 -37.36 -8.17
CA GLY A 252 -19.45 -37.64 -7.85
C GLY A 252 -20.08 -36.66 -6.86
N ASN A 253 -19.32 -36.24 -5.85
CA ASN A 253 -19.87 -35.49 -4.71
C ASN A 253 -19.76 -33.96 -4.84
N TYR A 254 -18.86 -33.46 -5.68
CA TYR A 254 -18.50 -32.03 -5.68
C TYR A 254 -18.69 -31.32 -7.02
N ASN A 255 -19.32 -31.96 -8.01
CA ASN A 255 -19.57 -31.35 -9.33
C ASN A 255 -18.31 -30.69 -9.96
N LEU A 256 -17.15 -31.26 -9.70
CA LEU A 256 -15.90 -30.72 -10.22
C LEU A 256 -15.89 -30.81 -11.74
N LYS A 257 -15.72 -29.67 -12.42
CA LYS A 257 -15.48 -29.63 -13.86
C LYS A 257 -14.05 -30.10 -14.11
N PHE A 258 -13.91 -31.32 -14.55
CA PHE A 258 -12.63 -31.80 -15.07
C PHE A 258 -12.46 -31.22 -16.47
N ILE A 259 -11.30 -30.69 -16.73
CA ILE A 259 -10.86 -30.42 -18.11
C ILE A 259 -10.59 -31.78 -18.68
N GLU A 260 -11.45 -32.26 -19.60
CA GLU A 260 -11.14 -33.38 -20.45
C GLU A 260 -10.00 -32.94 -21.35
N ASP A 261 -8.82 -33.58 -21.22
CA ASP A 261 -7.69 -33.47 -22.14
C ASP A 261 -8.03 -34.07 -23.51
#